data_46801773b6ea89a260c4981614aad493
#
_entry.id   46801773b6ea89a260c4981614aad493
#
_cell.length_a   1.000
_cell.length_b   1.000
_cell.length_c   1.000
_cell.angle_alpha   90.00
_cell.angle_beta   90.00
_cell.angle_gamma   90.00
#
_symmetry.space_group_name_H-M   'P 1'
#
loop_
_entity.id
_entity.type
_entity.pdbx_description
1 polymer ?
#
loop_
_entity_poly.entity_id
_entity_poly.type
_entity_poly.pdbx_seq_one_letter_code
_entity_poly.pdbx_strand_id
1 'polypeptide(L)'
;MKNSQQHNQKASVGNVYVMTHSFFSDVVRIGCTTEDPQEYAKSLSAKTPGDYTVVFSLQCSNPCKVKKRIQEHLNAQEYVKEFYQVPAAVAERLLKRETLVIPTLNEV
;
A
#
# COMPACT_ATOMS: atom_id res chain seq x y z
N MET A 1 -4.19 32.09 0.84
CA MET A 1 -4.11 31.64 0.96
C MET A 1 -4.21 30.67 1.71
N LYS A 2 -4.24 30.30 2.38
CA LYS A 2 -4.41 29.39 3.02
C LYS A 2 -5.41 28.56 2.65
N ASN A 3 -6.28 28.82 2.00
CA ASN A 3 -7.18 28.08 1.54
C ASN A 3 -6.68 26.98 0.81
N SER A 4 -5.63 27.10 0.16
CA SER A 4 -5.07 26.07 -0.56
C SER A 4 -4.77 24.93 0.34
N GLN A 5 -4.57 25.22 1.55
CA GLN A 5 -4.34 24.19 2.45
C GLN A 5 -5.49 23.39 2.63
N GLN A 6 -6.62 23.94 2.63
CA GLN A 6 -7.79 23.24 2.83
C GLN A 6 -7.98 22.28 1.74
N HIS A 7 -7.66 22.62 0.56
CA HIS A 7 -7.82 21.74 -0.51
C HIS A 7 -6.95 20.57 -0.33
N ASN A 8 -5.84 20.76 0.26
CA ASN A 8 -4.94 19.69 0.48
C ASN A 8 -5.46 18.68 1.40
N GLN A 9 -6.47 19.04 2.16
CA GLN A 9 -6.99 18.12 3.05
C GLN A 9 -7.92 17.20 2.41
N LYS A 10 -8.31 17.43 1.19
CA LYS A 10 -9.13 16.51 0.53
C LYS A 10 -8.33 15.28 0.34
N ALA A 11 -8.98 14.19 0.24
CA ALA A 11 -8.36 12.93 0.10
C ALA A 11 -7.41 12.95 -1.06
N SER A 12 -6.20 12.59 -0.86
CA SER A 12 -5.29 12.43 -1.96
C SER A 12 -5.48 11.05 -2.51
N VAL A 13 -5.53 10.95 -3.81
CA VAL A 13 -5.72 9.69 -4.48
C VAL A 13 -4.36 9.10 -4.80
N GLY A 14 -4.20 7.84 -4.56
CA GLY A 14 -2.95 7.15 -4.86
C GLY A 14 -3.19 5.66 -4.77
N ASN A 15 -2.14 4.92 -4.52
CA ASN A 15 -2.23 3.46 -4.50
C ASN A 15 -1.61 2.88 -3.26
N VAL A 16 -2.21 1.80 -2.75
CA VAL A 16 -1.55 0.95 -1.80
C VAL A 16 -1.11 -0.27 -2.58
N TYR A 17 0.01 -0.84 -2.23
CA TYR A 17 0.58 -1.92 -3.02
C TYR A 17 1.17 -3.02 -2.17
N VAL A 18 1.30 -4.20 -2.78
CA VAL A 18 2.05 -5.31 -2.25
C VAL A 18 3.12 -5.61 -3.27
N MET A 19 4.36 -5.60 -2.87
CA MET A 19 5.48 -5.93 -3.75
C MET A 19 6.25 -7.08 -3.16
N THR A 20 6.81 -7.91 -4.05
CA THR A 20 7.77 -8.92 -3.63
C THR A 20 9.15 -8.43 -4.02
N HIS A 21 10.17 -9.04 -3.46
CA HIS A 21 11.56 -8.67 -3.75
C HIS A 21 12.30 -9.94 -4.11
N SER A 22 13.16 -9.86 -5.09
CA SER A 22 13.83 -11.04 -5.63
C SER A 22 14.72 -11.77 -4.63
N PHE A 23 15.18 -11.09 -3.59
CA PHE A 23 16.02 -11.71 -2.58
C PHE A 23 15.24 -12.34 -1.42
N PHE A 24 13.94 -12.08 -1.31
CA PHE A 24 13.16 -12.56 -0.18
C PHE A 24 11.93 -13.29 -0.66
N SER A 25 11.83 -14.56 -0.39
CA SER A 25 10.74 -15.35 -0.94
C SER A 25 9.46 -15.34 -0.13
N ASP A 26 9.54 -15.09 1.15
CA ASP A 26 8.33 -15.10 1.99
C ASP A 26 8.11 -13.80 2.72
N VAL A 27 8.58 -12.73 2.15
CA VAL A 27 8.40 -11.40 2.73
C VAL A 27 7.82 -10.52 1.65
N VAL A 28 6.84 -9.70 2.00
CA VAL A 28 6.27 -8.75 1.05
C VAL A 28 6.47 -7.34 1.59
N ARG A 29 6.58 -6.40 0.69
CA ARG A 29 6.62 -4.99 1.05
C ARG A 29 5.21 -4.44 0.87
N ILE A 30 4.70 -3.73 1.88
CA ILE A 30 3.40 -3.11 1.80
C ILE A 30 3.61 -1.61 1.97
N GLY A 31 3.16 -0.87 1.00
CA GLY A 31 3.39 0.58 1.01
C GLY A 31 2.34 1.35 0.26
N CYS A 32 2.58 2.63 0.14
CA CYS A 32 1.68 3.52 -0.61
C CYS A 32 2.51 4.40 -1.52
N THR A 33 1.91 4.84 -2.60
CA THR A 33 2.57 5.76 -3.52
C THR A 33 1.52 6.55 -4.28
N THR A 34 1.86 7.76 -4.68
CA THR A 34 0.99 8.52 -5.56
C THR A 34 1.38 8.31 -7.01
N GLU A 35 2.48 7.59 -7.26
CA GLU A 35 2.90 7.27 -8.61
C GLU A 35 2.26 5.98 -9.05
N ASP A 36 2.39 5.66 -10.30
CA ASP A 36 1.99 4.36 -10.80
C ASP A 36 2.85 3.31 -10.09
N PRO A 37 2.25 2.31 -9.47
CA PRO A 37 3.02 1.33 -8.70
C PRO A 37 4.10 0.60 -9.50
N GLN A 38 3.87 0.34 -10.78
CA GLN A 38 4.86 -0.32 -11.61
C GLN A 38 6.07 0.58 -11.80
N GLU A 39 5.85 1.87 -12.02
CA GLU A 39 6.95 2.80 -12.19
C GLU A 39 7.69 2.99 -10.88
N TYR A 40 6.97 2.97 -9.79
CA TYR A 40 7.58 3.10 -8.48
C TYR A 40 8.46 1.87 -8.19
N ALA A 41 8.00 0.69 -8.54
CA ALA A 41 8.78 -0.53 -8.37
C ALA A 41 10.07 -0.47 -9.18
N LYS A 42 9.99 0.08 -10.39
CA LYS A 42 11.17 0.21 -11.23
C LYS A 42 12.16 1.16 -10.59
N SER A 43 11.66 2.25 -10.04
CA SER A 43 12.48 3.24 -9.39
C SER A 43 13.19 2.65 -8.17
N LEU A 44 12.48 1.88 -7.37
CA LEU A 44 13.06 1.24 -6.20
C LEU A 44 14.11 0.22 -6.62
N SER A 45 13.82 -0.55 -7.68
CA SER A 45 14.74 -1.55 -8.17
C SER A 45 16.03 -0.94 -8.69
N ALA A 46 15.95 0.25 -9.22
CA ALA A 46 17.12 0.92 -9.76
C ALA A 46 18.04 1.46 -8.65
N LYS A 47 17.49 1.66 -7.45
CA LYS A 47 18.26 2.26 -6.36
C LYS A 47 18.89 1.26 -5.43
N THR A 48 18.40 0.04 -5.39
CA THR A 48 18.86 -0.94 -4.43
C THR A 48 19.08 -2.28 -5.12
N PRO A 49 19.87 -3.15 -4.55
CA PRO A 49 20.08 -4.45 -5.15
C PRO A 49 18.79 -5.27 -5.16
N GLY A 50 18.61 -6.07 -6.16
CA GLY A 50 17.43 -6.91 -6.31
C GLY A 50 16.30 -6.18 -7.00
N ASP A 51 15.25 -6.89 -7.30
CA ASP A 51 14.13 -6.34 -8.03
C ASP A 51 12.85 -6.38 -7.25
N TYR A 52 12.12 -5.29 -7.28
CA TYR A 52 10.78 -5.22 -6.70
C TYR A 52 9.77 -5.51 -7.80
N THR A 53 8.79 -6.33 -7.46
CA THR A 53 7.71 -6.67 -8.40
C THR A 53 6.38 -6.39 -7.74
N VAL A 54 5.52 -5.64 -8.40
CA VAL A 54 4.18 -5.38 -7.89
C VAL A 54 3.35 -6.63 -8.12
N VAL A 55 2.84 -7.23 -7.04
CA VAL A 55 1.95 -8.37 -7.17
C VAL A 55 0.50 -7.94 -7.07
N PHE A 56 0.24 -6.83 -6.43
CA PHE A 56 -1.13 -6.34 -6.30
C PHE A 56 -1.10 -4.88 -5.91
N SER A 57 -2.03 -4.10 -6.43
CA SER A 57 -2.17 -2.71 -6.00
C SER A 57 -3.61 -2.28 -6.19
N LEU A 58 -4.04 -1.32 -5.40
CA LEU A 58 -5.37 -0.75 -5.50
C LEU A 58 -5.31 0.75 -5.35
N GLN A 59 -6.04 1.43 -6.19
CA GLN A 59 -6.15 2.87 -6.09
C GLN A 59 -7.19 3.20 -5.03
N CYS A 60 -6.91 4.17 -4.22
CA CYS A 60 -7.83 4.56 -3.17
C CYS A 60 -7.53 5.97 -2.69
N SER A 61 -8.42 6.49 -1.88
CA SER A 61 -8.20 7.76 -1.24
C SER A 61 -7.35 7.54 0.00
N ASN A 62 -6.48 8.47 0.28
CA ASN A 62 -5.60 8.41 1.45
C ASN A 62 -4.86 7.09 1.56
N PRO A 63 -4.10 6.73 0.54
CA PRO A 63 -3.43 5.42 0.52
C PRO A 63 -2.47 5.20 1.68
N CYS A 64 -1.82 6.25 2.15
CA CYS A 64 -0.89 6.08 3.25
C CYS A 64 -1.60 5.79 4.57
N LYS A 65 -2.83 6.23 4.70
CA LYS A 65 -3.61 5.92 5.86
C LYS A 65 -4.06 4.46 5.81
N VAL A 66 -4.42 3.99 4.64
CA VAL A 66 -4.80 2.60 4.44
C VAL A 66 -3.57 1.72 4.70
N LYS A 67 -2.42 2.11 4.18
CA LYS A 67 -1.18 1.40 4.42
C LYS A 67 -0.94 1.24 5.92
N LYS A 68 -1.12 2.31 6.66
CA LYS A 68 -0.85 2.28 8.08
C LYS A 68 -1.76 1.30 8.81
N ARG A 69 -3.02 1.25 8.44
CA ARG A 69 -3.94 0.31 9.05
C ARG A 69 -3.54 -1.13 8.76
N ILE A 70 -3.14 -1.40 7.53
CA ILE A 70 -2.73 -2.74 7.16
C ILE A 70 -1.48 -3.13 7.92
N GLN A 71 -0.54 -2.20 8.04
CA GLN A 71 0.69 -2.48 8.76
C GLN A 71 0.42 -2.74 10.24
N GLU A 72 -0.56 -2.07 10.80
CA GLU A 72 -0.94 -2.32 12.19
C GLU A 72 -1.52 -3.72 12.37
N HIS A 73 -2.29 -4.20 11.40
CA HIS A 73 -2.83 -5.53 11.46
C HIS A 73 -1.72 -6.57 11.39
N LEU A 74 -0.64 -6.26 10.72
CA LEU A 74 0.44 -7.19 10.50
C LEU A 74 1.66 -6.93 11.36
N ASN A 75 1.48 -6.13 12.40
CA ASN A 75 2.60 -5.72 13.22
C ASN A 75 3.43 -6.90 13.75
N ALA A 76 2.77 -7.98 14.12
CA ALA A 76 3.48 -9.14 14.65
C ALA A 76 4.31 -9.86 13.58
N GLN A 77 4.03 -9.63 12.32
CA GLN A 77 4.73 -10.27 11.22
C GLN A 77 5.80 -9.36 10.61
N GLU A 78 6.00 -8.20 11.19
CA GLU A 78 6.98 -7.27 10.61
C GLU A 78 8.37 -7.87 10.64
N TYR A 79 9.03 -7.87 9.49
CA TYR A 79 10.39 -8.36 9.37
C TYR A 79 11.34 -7.19 9.55
N VAL A 80 11.20 -6.18 8.71
CA VAL A 80 11.84 -4.90 8.89
C VAL A 80 10.82 -3.88 8.41
N LYS A 81 11.06 -2.61 8.62
CA LYS A 81 10.11 -1.56 8.29
C LYS A 81 9.56 -1.74 6.88
N GLU A 82 8.26 -1.80 6.78
CA GLU A 82 7.50 -1.96 5.53
C GLU A 82 7.57 -3.37 4.91
N PHE A 83 8.31 -4.29 5.51
CA PHE A 83 8.39 -5.66 5.02
C PHE A 83 7.77 -6.60 6.05
N TYR A 84 6.90 -7.46 5.59
CA TYR A 84 6.12 -8.35 6.45
C TYR A 84 6.21 -9.79 5.99
N GLN A 85 6.37 -10.70 6.94
CA GLN A 85 6.46 -12.12 6.63
C GLN A 85 5.06 -12.70 6.55
N VAL A 86 4.41 -12.48 5.44
CA VAL A 86 3.07 -13.03 5.17
C VAL A 86 3.00 -13.39 3.71
N PRO A 87 2.16 -14.34 3.34
CA PRO A 87 1.94 -14.65 1.94
C PRO A 87 1.32 -13.45 1.22
N ALA A 88 1.68 -13.26 -0.02
CA ALA A 88 1.13 -12.17 -0.80
C ALA A 88 -0.40 -12.23 -0.84
N ALA A 89 -0.99 -13.43 -0.86
CA ALA A 89 -2.44 -13.55 -0.89
C ALA A 89 -3.10 -12.98 0.36
N VAL A 90 -2.44 -13.10 1.51
CA VAL A 90 -2.98 -12.57 2.74
C VAL A 90 -2.91 -11.03 2.70
N ALA A 91 -1.79 -10.50 2.23
CA ALA A 91 -1.63 -9.06 2.11
C ALA A 91 -2.66 -8.49 1.12
N GLU A 92 -2.87 -9.17 0.02
CA GLU A 92 -3.83 -8.74 -0.97
C GLU A 92 -5.24 -8.68 -0.37
N ARG A 93 -5.60 -9.68 0.42
CA ARG A 93 -6.91 -9.72 1.02
C ARG A 93 -7.07 -8.56 2.00
N LEU A 94 -6.03 -8.23 2.73
CA LEU A 94 -6.09 -7.10 3.64
C LEU A 94 -6.22 -5.77 2.89
N LEU A 95 -5.52 -5.63 1.77
CA LEU A 95 -5.65 -4.43 0.96
C LEU A 95 -7.09 -4.27 0.48
N LYS A 96 -7.68 -5.35 -0.01
CA LYS A 96 -9.05 -5.30 -0.48
C LYS A 96 -10.00 -4.93 0.64
N ARG A 97 -9.79 -5.50 1.81
CA ARG A 97 -10.66 -5.22 2.94
C ARG A 97 -10.58 -3.76 3.37
N GLU A 98 -9.38 -3.22 3.46
CA GLU A 98 -9.20 -1.86 3.96
C GLU A 98 -9.61 -0.80 2.93
N THR A 99 -9.63 -1.16 1.67
CA THR A 99 -10.03 -0.20 0.64
C THR A 99 -11.49 -0.34 0.23
N LEU A 100 -12.16 -1.40 0.69
CA LEU A 100 -13.53 -1.63 0.33
C LEU A 100 -14.44 -0.58 0.98
N VAL A 101 -15.27 0.02 0.19
CA VAL A 101 -16.27 0.95 0.69
C VAL A 101 -17.60 0.22 0.69
N ILE A 102 -18.15 0.02 1.86
CA ILE A 102 -19.42 -0.70 1.99
C ILE A 102 -20.51 0.30 2.28
N PRO A 103 -21.50 0.43 1.43
CA PRO A 103 -22.59 1.36 1.70
C PRO A 103 -23.36 0.92 2.92
N THR A 104 -23.73 1.85 3.77
CA THR A 104 -24.55 1.53 4.92
C THR A 104 -25.99 1.60 4.48
N LEU A 105 -26.86 1.08 5.30
CA LEU A 105 -28.26 1.12 4.99
C LEU A 105 -28.76 2.54 4.88
N ASN A 106 -28.15 3.42 5.61
CA ASN A 106 -28.56 4.79 5.56
C ASN A 106 -28.20 5.44 4.27
N GLU A 107 -27.21 4.97 3.61
CA GLU A 107 -26.74 5.58 2.40
C GLU A 107 -27.44 5.05 1.18
N VAL A 108 -28.18 4.04 1.31
CA VAL A 108 -28.81 3.39 0.18
C VAL A 108 -30.12 4.03 -0.22
#